data_21af4e9969bac234e1178a5ee4b4e335
#
_entry.id   21af4e9969bac234e1178a5ee4b4e335
#
_cell.length_a   1.000
_cell.length_b   1.000
_cell.length_c   1.000
_cell.angle_alpha   90.00
_cell.angle_beta   90.00
_cell.angle_gamma   90.00
#
_symmetry.space_group_name_H-M   'P 1'
#
loop_
_entity.id
_entity.type
_entity.pdbx_description
1 polymer ?
#
loop_
_entity_poly.entity_id
_entity_poly.type
_entity_poly.pdbx_seq_one_letter_code
_entity_poly.pdbx_strand_id
1 'polypeptide(L)'
;MNRILEGKKTAYYPTRSVFSLYKDGTYHVDWIYKSDQQTYAYDMPALNSSTRPPLSVPSKGFPRGAKVWSAKMGIGAGPVLIKDGMIRNSWVEELLDVASGINPQTCQPRSAIGITQDGKLILFVCEGREQTPDVPGMTLDQLARLMKAFGCVDALNLDGGGSSCMLINGKKTIKPCNKEHQQRPVATVLFAR
;
A
#
# COMPACT_ATOMS: atom_id res chain seq x y z
N MET A 1 -5.29 10.27 -10.02
CA MET A 1 -3.94 10.15 -10.60
C MET A 1 -4.02 9.30 -11.83
N ASN A 2 -3.91 9.91 -12.98
CA ASN A 2 -3.95 9.20 -14.25
C ASN A 2 -2.61 8.50 -14.45
N ARG A 3 -2.63 7.23 -14.81
CA ARG A 3 -1.44 6.50 -15.15
C ARG A 3 -1.49 6.07 -16.61
N ILE A 4 -0.54 6.57 -17.40
CA ILE A 4 -0.30 6.06 -18.75
C ILE A 4 0.75 4.96 -18.59
N LEU A 5 0.48 3.76 -19.08
CA LEU A 5 1.48 2.71 -19.13
C LEU A 5 2.47 3.03 -20.25
N GLU A 6 3.77 3.09 -19.93
CA GLU A 6 4.81 3.32 -20.92
C GLU A 6 4.69 2.34 -22.09
N GLY A 7 4.86 2.86 -23.31
CA GLY A 7 4.77 2.09 -24.55
C GLY A 7 3.36 1.71 -24.99
N LYS A 8 2.31 2.04 -24.23
CA LYS A 8 0.91 1.84 -24.64
C LYS A 8 0.20 3.18 -24.81
N LYS A 9 -0.47 3.36 -25.94
CA LYS A 9 -1.33 4.53 -26.21
C LYS A 9 -2.61 4.55 -25.36
N THR A 10 -2.74 3.66 -24.40
CA THR A 10 -3.96 3.41 -23.64
C THR A 10 -3.80 3.95 -22.24
N ALA A 11 -4.69 4.83 -21.83
CA ALA A 11 -4.71 5.38 -20.48
C ALA A 11 -5.51 4.45 -19.55
N TYR A 12 -4.93 4.15 -18.38
CA TYR A 12 -5.59 3.43 -17.29
C TYR A 12 -5.76 4.37 -16.11
N TYR A 13 -6.87 4.24 -15.41
CA TYR A 13 -7.22 5.07 -14.26
C TYR A 13 -7.48 4.20 -13.02
N PRO A 14 -6.46 3.56 -12.47
CA PRO A 14 -6.64 2.71 -11.30
C PRO A 14 -7.02 3.55 -10.08
N THR A 15 -7.91 3.01 -9.24
CA THR A 15 -8.05 3.48 -7.86
C THR A 15 -6.77 3.19 -7.10
N ARG A 16 -6.44 4.03 -6.11
CA ARG A 16 -5.22 3.90 -5.30
C ARG A 16 -5.57 3.70 -3.84
N SER A 17 -4.85 2.83 -3.20
CA SER A 17 -5.07 2.53 -1.80
C SER A 17 -4.52 3.60 -0.87
N VAL A 18 -5.21 3.79 0.23
CA VAL A 18 -4.89 4.74 1.30
C VAL A 18 -5.20 4.11 2.65
N PHE A 19 -4.33 4.32 3.63
CA PHE A 19 -4.63 4.08 5.04
C PHE A 19 -5.11 5.40 5.63
N SER A 20 -6.35 5.43 6.09
CA SER A 20 -7.07 6.65 6.48
C SER A 20 -7.37 6.66 7.96
N LEU A 21 -7.20 7.83 8.61
CA LEU A 21 -7.73 8.15 9.92
C LEU A 21 -8.93 9.07 9.75
N TYR A 22 -10.10 8.66 10.25
CA TYR A 22 -11.34 9.44 10.22
C TYR A 22 -11.50 10.32 11.46
N LYS A 23 -12.49 11.22 11.42
CA LYS A 23 -12.72 12.19 12.50
C LYS A 23 -13.19 11.53 13.81
N ASP A 24 -13.84 10.40 13.72
CA ASP A 24 -14.29 9.57 14.85
C ASP A 24 -13.17 8.73 15.49
N GLY A 25 -11.95 8.84 14.99
CA GLY A 25 -10.79 8.10 15.45
C GLY A 25 -10.64 6.72 14.84
N THR A 26 -11.52 6.31 13.95
CA THR A 26 -11.41 5.01 13.26
C THR A 26 -10.36 5.04 12.15
N TYR A 27 -9.79 3.87 11.89
CA TYR A 27 -8.83 3.65 10.80
C TYR A 27 -9.43 2.69 9.78
N HIS A 28 -9.24 3.00 8.51
CA HIS A 28 -9.66 2.15 7.40
C HIS A 28 -8.62 2.13 6.28
N VAL A 29 -8.59 1.03 5.56
CA VAL A 29 -7.92 0.95 4.26
C VAL A 29 -8.99 1.05 3.19
N ASP A 30 -8.86 2.03 2.30
CA ASP A 30 -9.79 2.28 1.22
C ASP A 30 -9.05 2.35 -0.11
N TRP A 31 -9.77 2.16 -1.22
CA TRP A 31 -9.31 2.59 -2.54
C TRP A 31 -9.94 3.94 -2.86
N ILE A 32 -9.12 4.90 -3.26
CA ILE A 32 -9.59 6.25 -3.58
C ILE A 32 -9.29 6.63 -5.02
N TYR A 33 -10.08 7.55 -5.55
CA TYR A 33 -9.82 8.23 -6.81
C TYR A 33 -10.36 9.67 -6.74
N LYS A 34 -9.57 10.61 -7.24
CA LYS A 34 -10.00 12.01 -7.38
C LYS A 34 -10.64 12.19 -8.76
N SER A 35 -11.95 12.40 -8.78
CA SER A 35 -12.73 12.74 -9.97
C SER A 35 -13.23 14.16 -9.82
N ASP A 36 -12.97 14.99 -10.82
CA ASP A 36 -13.29 16.42 -10.78
C ASP A 36 -12.66 17.09 -9.54
N GLN A 37 -13.47 17.71 -8.71
CA GLN A 37 -13.02 18.36 -7.47
C GLN A 37 -13.21 17.48 -6.22
N GLN A 38 -13.76 16.26 -6.39
CA GLN A 38 -14.12 15.38 -5.31
C GLN A 38 -13.26 14.13 -5.27
N THR A 39 -12.82 13.72 -4.09
CA THR A 39 -12.22 12.41 -3.88
C THR A 39 -13.28 11.43 -3.38
N TYR A 40 -13.37 10.29 -4.03
CA TYR A 40 -14.25 9.19 -3.64
C TYR A 40 -13.43 8.05 -3.05
N ALA A 41 -13.99 7.40 -2.04
CA ALA A 41 -13.51 6.13 -1.49
C ALA A 41 -14.43 5.00 -1.97
N TYR A 42 -13.85 3.81 -2.14
CA TYR A 42 -14.51 2.61 -2.64
C TYR A 42 -14.16 1.43 -1.74
N ASP A 43 -15.13 0.56 -1.52
CA ASP A 43 -14.94 -0.68 -0.74
C ASP A 43 -14.21 -1.77 -1.56
N MET A 44 -14.12 -1.58 -2.89
CA MET A 44 -13.40 -2.45 -3.82
C MET A 44 -12.62 -1.61 -4.85
N PRO A 45 -11.47 -2.09 -5.34
CA PRO A 45 -10.73 -1.38 -6.38
C PRO A 45 -11.48 -1.43 -7.72
N ALA A 46 -11.17 -0.49 -8.61
CA ALA A 46 -11.47 -0.68 -10.02
C ALA A 46 -10.66 -1.87 -10.55
N LEU A 47 -11.36 -2.87 -11.10
CA LEU A 47 -10.76 -4.17 -11.50
C LEU A 47 -9.93 -4.06 -12.78
N ASN A 48 -8.92 -3.19 -12.77
CA ASN A 48 -7.98 -3.05 -13.88
C ASN A 48 -7.09 -4.28 -14.04
N SER A 49 -6.54 -4.42 -15.24
CA SER A 49 -5.49 -5.37 -15.55
C SER A 49 -4.68 -4.82 -16.72
N SER A 50 -3.37 -5.00 -16.68
CA SER A 50 -2.48 -4.60 -17.78
C SER A 50 -2.72 -5.41 -19.07
N THR A 51 -3.40 -6.56 -18.97
CA THR A 51 -3.71 -7.47 -20.09
C THR A 51 -5.11 -7.26 -20.68
N ARG A 52 -5.92 -6.38 -20.12
CA ARG A 52 -7.30 -6.09 -20.56
C ARG A 52 -7.43 -4.63 -21.01
N PRO A 53 -8.47 -4.30 -21.83
CA PRO A 53 -8.80 -2.91 -22.11
C PRO A 53 -9.03 -2.11 -20.83
N PRO A 54 -8.75 -0.80 -20.83
CA PRO A 54 -9.01 0.04 -19.68
C PRO A 54 -10.51 0.10 -19.37
N LEU A 55 -10.80 0.21 -18.08
CA LEU A 55 -12.15 0.44 -17.59
C LEU A 55 -12.54 1.93 -17.69
N SER A 56 -13.79 2.22 -17.42
CA SER A 56 -14.26 3.60 -17.23
C SER A 56 -13.47 4.30 -16.12
N VAL A 57 -13.31 5.61 -16.27
CA VAL A 57 -12.68 6.44 -15.23
C VAL A 57 -13.47 6.34 -13.93
N PRO A 58 -12.82 6.11 -12.79
CA PRO A 58 -13.50 6.08 -11.50
C PRO A 58 -14.24 7.40 -11.22
N SER A 59 -15.44 7.29 -10.67
CA SER A 59 -16.36 8.41 -10.45
C SER A 59 -17.30 8.08 -9.28
N LYS A 60 -18.29 8.92 -9.02
CA LYS A 60 -19.36 8.63 -8.07
C LYS A 60 -20.14 7.34 -8.40
N GLY A 61 -20.23 6.97 -9.66
CA GLY A 61 -20.96 5.78 -10.12
C GLY A 61 -20.10 4.56 -10.41
N PHE A 62 -18.78 4.72 -10.45
CA PHE A 62 -17.86 3.63 -10.79
C PHE A 62 -16.49 3.79 -10.10
N PRO A 63 -15.96 2.74 -9.45
CA PRO A 63 -16.62 1.48 -9.06
C PRO A 63 -17.88 1.71 -8.23
N ARG A 64 -18.77 0.72 -8.19
CA ARG A 64 -20.02 0.82 -7.43
C ARG A 64 -19.74 1.01 -5.94
N GLY A 65 -20.58 1.79 -5.25
CA GLY A 65 -20.48 1.99 -3.81
C GLY A 65 -19.58 3.16 -3.40
N ALA A 66 -19.28 4.08 -4.32
CA ALA A 66 -18.48 5.27 -4.02
C ALA A 66 -19.08 6.11 -2.89
N LYS A 67 -18.25 6.45 -1.93
CA LYS A 67 -18.53 7.40 -0.84
C LYS A 67 -17.57 8.59 -0.95
N VAL A 68 -17.99 9.78 -0.54
CA VAL A 68 -17.07 10.90 -0.43
C VAL A 68 -16.00 10.56 0.60
N TRP A 69 -14.74 10.61 0.18
CA TRP A 69 -13.62 10.40 1.09
C TRP A 69 -13.44 11.64 1.98
N SER A 70 -13.71 11.50 3.26
CA SER A 70 -13.72 12.57 4.25
C SER A 70 -12.78 12.32 5.43
N ALA A 71 -11.73 11.54 5.21
CA ALA A 71 -10.74 11.27 6.24
C ALA A 71 -10.05 12.55 6.72
N LYS A 72 -9.71 12.60 8.00
CA LYS A 72 -8.90 13.67 8.61
C LYS A 72 -7.46 13.63 8.09
N MET A 73 -6.94 12.42 7.89
CA MET A 73 -5.59 12.18 7.41
C MET A 73 -5.56 10.83 6.65
N GLY A 74 -4.68 10.74 5.67
CA GLY A 74 -4.44 9.48 4.97
C GLY A 74 -3.03 9.38 4.44
N ILE A 75 -2.47 8.19 4.43
CA ILE A 75 -1.22 7.86 3.77
C ILE A 75 -1.52 7.00 2.54
N GLY A 76 -1.22 7.54 1.36
CA GLY A 76 -1.37 6.81 0.10
C GLY A 76 -0.17 5.90 -0.14
N ALA A 77 -0.45 4.64 -0.43
CA ALA A 77 0.57 3.64 -0.71
C ALA A 77 -0.04 2.51 -1.56
N GLY A 78 0.39 1.28 -1.39
CA GLY A 78 -0.22 0.12 -2.04
C GLY A 78 0.74 -1.03 -2.31
N PRO A 79 0.15 -2.17 -2.62
CA PRO A 79 -1.29 -2.48 -2.69
C PRO A 79 -1.94 -2.68 -1.32
N VAL A 80 -3.29 -2.77 -1.32
CA VAL A 80 -4.01 -3.30 -0.15
C VAL A 80 -3.61 -4.77 0.04
N LEU A 81 -3.18 -5.11 1.24
CA LEU A 81 -2.83 -6.48 1.62
C LEU A 81 -4.04 -7.22 2.18
N ILE A 82 -4.76 -6.57 3.08
CA ILE A 82 -5.94 -7.11 3.78
C ILE A 82 -7.02 -6.04 3.78
N LYS A 83 -8.25 -6.46 3.52
CA LYS A 83 -9.46 -5.65 3.65
C LYS A 83 -10.58 -6.47 4.28
N ASP A 84 -11.21 -5.93 5.32
CA ASP A 84 -12.31 -6.59 6.06
C ASP A 84 -11.94 -8.02 6.48
N GLY A 85 -10.73 -8.21 6.99
CA GLY A 85 -10.21 -9.50 7.43
C GLY A 85 -9.84 -10.48 6.32
N MET A 86 -9.99 -10.13 5.05
CA MET A 86 -9.65 -10.99 3.91
C MET A 86 -8.37 -10.51 3.22
N ILE A 87 -7.49 -11.44 2.87
CA ILE A 87 -6.32 -11.15 2.04
C ILE A 87 -6.81 -10.75 0.64
N ARG A 88 -6.44 -9.55 0.19
CA ARG A 88 -6.80 -8.99 -1.12
C ARG A 88 -5.62 -8.92 -2.07
N ASN A 89 -4.51 -8.43 -1.60
CA ASN A 89 -3.27 -8.27 -2.35
C ASN A 89 -3.49 -7.65 -3.74
N SER A 90 -4.09 -6.47 -3.78
CA SER A 90 -4.69 -5.82 -4.96
C SER A 90 -3.69 -5.19 -5.95
N TRP A 91 -2.47 -5.71 -6.03
CA TRP A 91 -1.41 -5.12 -6.87
C TRP A 91 -1.73 -5.16 -8.37
N VAL A 92 -2.52 -6.15 -8.83
CA VAL A 92 -2.96 -6.24 -10.24
C VAL A 92 -3.96 -5.12 -10.55
N GLU A 93 -5.00 -4.99 -9.75
CA GLU A 93 -6.08 -4.03 -9.92
C GLU A 93 -5.58 -2.58 -9.79
N GLU A 94 -4.58 -2.37 -8.96
CA GLU A 94 -3.92 -1.08 -8.82
C GLU A 94 -2.81 -0.85 -9.86
N LEU A 95 -2.59 -1.80 -10.78
CA LEU A 95 -1.53 -1.77 -11.80
C LEU A 95 -0.13 -1.49 -11.19
N LEU A 96 0.15 -2.11 -10.06
CA LEU A 96 1.42 -1.98 -9.36
C LEU A 96 2.45 -3.01 -9.83
N ASP A 97 2.05 -3.95 -10.68
CA ASP A 97 2.91 -4.90 -11.40
C ASP A 97 3.62 -4.26 -12.60
N VAL A 98 3.14 -3.11 -13.06
CA VAL A 98 3.63 -2.43 -14.25
C VAL A 98 4.39 -1.16 -13.88
N ALA A 99 5.68 -1.12 -14.15
CA ALA A 99 6.55 0.05 -13.98
C ALA A 99 6.48 0.73 -12.59
N SER A 100 6.10 -0.02 -11.54
CA SER A 100 6.02 0.51 -10.17
C SER A 100 7.29 0.25 -9.35
N GLY A 101 8.11 -0.71 -9.76
CA GLY A 101 9.27 -1.16 -8.99
C GLY A 101 8.93 -1.93 -7.71
N ILE A 102 7.64 -2.22 -7.47
CA ILE A 102 7.20 -2.86 -6.22
C ILE A 102 7.57 -4.34 -6.15
N ASN A 103 7.71 -4.99 -7.30
CA ASN A 103 8.09 -6.41 -7.42
C ASN A 103 7.28 -7.32 -6.47
N PRO A 104 5.96 -7.48 -6.69
CA PRO A 104 5.06 -8.12 -5.72
C PRO A 104 5.39 -9.59 -5.43
N GLN A 105 5.94 -10.29 -6.42
CA GLN A 105 6.22 -11.72 -6.37
C GLN A 105 7.66 -12.07 -5.96
N THR A 106 8.52 -11.07 -5.76
CA THR A 106 9.91 -11.28 -5.32
C THR A 106 10.10 -10.85 -3.88
N CYS A 107 11.04 -11.51 -3.18
CA CYS A 107 11.44 -11.11 -1.85
C CYS A 107 12.13 -9.73 -1.89
N GLN A 108 11.64 -8.81 -1.10
CA GLN A 108 12.13 -7.44 -0.98
C GLN A 108 12.04 -6.96 0.47
N PRO A 109 12.83 -5.98 0.90
CA PRO A 109 12.52 -5.24 2.12
C PRO A 109 11.11 -4.65 2.00
N ARG A 110 10.31 -4.76 3.04
CA ARG A 110 8.91 -4.31 3.06
C ARG A 110 8.63 -3.43 4.25
N SER A 111 7.68 -2.52 4.06
CA SER A 111 7.04 -1.77 5.13
C SER A 111 5.54 -1.93 5.00
N ALA A 112 4.83 -2.03 6.10
CA ALA A 112 3.37 -2.13 6.10
C ALA A 112 2.76 -1.44 7.32
N ILE A 113 1.50 -1.06 7.18
CA ILE A 113 0.65 -0.60 8.27
C ILE A 113 -0.63 -1.43 8.28
N GLY A 114 -1.14 -1.74 9.45
CA GLY A 114 -2.41 -2.44 9.59
C GLY A 114 -3.14 -2.05 10.86
N ILE A 115 -4.40 -2.41 10.92
CA ILE A 115 -5.27 -2.26 12.09
C ILE A 115 -5.86 -3.62 12.44
N THR A 116 -5.79 -3.98 13.71
CA THR A 116 -6.42 -5.19 14.23
C THR A 116 -7.89 -4.95 14.57
N GLN A 117 -8.64 -6.02 14.78
CA GLN A 117 -10.06 -5.91 15.13
C GLN A 117 -10.30 -5.17 16.44
N ASP A 118 -9.37 -5.24 17.40
CA ASP A 118 -9.41 -4.52 18.68
C ASP A 118 -8.82 -3.10 18.60
N GLY A 119 -8.55 -2.60 17.39
CA GLY A 119 -8.15 -1.22 17.13
C GLY A 119 -6.67 -0.93 17.32
N LYS A 120 -5.80 -1.94 17.45
CA LYS A 120 -4.35 -1.74 17.54
C LYS A 120 -3.72 -1.48 16.19
N LEU A 121 -2.88 -0.45 16.10
CA LEU A 121 -2.04 -0.21 14.92
C LEU A 121 -0.83 -1.15 14.94
N ILE A 122 -0.62 -1.80 13.81
CA ILE A 122 0.58 -2.59 13.54
C ILE A 122 1.43 -1.83 12.53
N LEU A 123 2.64 -1.45 12.94
CA LEU A 123 3.67 -0.93 12.05
C LEU A 123 4.70 -2.03 11.85
N PHE A 124 4.96 -2.36 10.60
CA PHE A 124 5.85 -3.46 10.26
C PHE A 124 6.93 -3.03 9.28
N VAL A 125 8.15 -3.48 9.50
CA VAL A 125 9.23 -3.44 8.51
C VAL A 125 10.01 -4.75 8.54
N CYS A 126 10.56 -5.16 7.39
CA CYS A 126 11.54 -6.21 7.32
C CYS A 126 12.73 -5.82 6.46
N GLU A 127 13.89 -6.39 6.79
CA GLU A 127 15.06 -6.36 5.93
C GLU A 127 14.84 -7.16 4.65
N GLY A 128 15.78 -7.10 3.75
CA GLY A 128 15.82 -7.92 2.55
C GLY A 128 17.04 -7.62 1.70
N ARG A 129 17.12 -8.29 0.55
CA ARG A 129 18.27 -8.22 -0.35
C ARG A 129 19.57 -8.66 0.34
N GLU A 130 19.44 -9.60 1.27
CA GLU A 130 20.55 -10.25 1.97
C GLU A 130 21.57 -9.28 2.63
N GLN A 131 21.08 -8.13 3.10
CA GLN A 131 21.91 -7.23 3.91
C GLN A 131 22.31 -7.85 5.26
N THR A 132 21.49 -8.73 5.76
CA THR A 132 21.86 -9.74 6.74
C THR A 132 21.87 -11.09 6.02
N PRO A 133 22.88 -11.94 6.16
CA PRO A 133 22.93 -13.25 5.53
C PRO A 133 21.62 -14.03 5.76
N ASP A 134 21.11 -14.70 4.74
CA ASP A 134 19.89 -15.51 4.75
C ASP A 134 18.59 -14.71 5.02
N VAL A 135 18.61 -13.38 4.84
CA VAL A 135 17.44 -12.51 4.96
C VAL A 135 17.08 -11.88 3.60
N PRO A 136 16.38 -12.62 2.72
CA PRO A 136 16.05 -12.12 1.39
C PRO A 136 14.94 -11.05 1.38
N GLY A 137 14.15 -10.95 2.45
CA GLY A 137 12.95 -10.15 2.54
C GLY A 137 11.68 -10.96 2.31
N MET A 138 10.60 -10.30 1.88
CA MET A 138 9.28 -10.94 1.73
C MET A 138 8.63 -10.59 0.40
N THR A 139 7.86 -11.54 -0.16
CA THR A 139 6.87 -11.25 -1.20
C THR A 139 5.66 -10.53 -0.58
N LEU A 140 4.80 -9.92 -1.42
CA LEU A 140 3.57 -9.30 -0.88
C LEU A 140 2.59 -10.34 -0.32
N ASP A 141 2.57 -11.56 -0.86
CA ASP A 141 1.72 -12.63 -0.32
C ASP A 141 2.18 -13.07 1.08
N GLN A 142 3.49 -13.25 1.26
CA GLN A 142 4.06 -13.55 2.58
C GLN A 142 3.77 -12.43 3.59
N LEU A 143 3.92 -11.16 3.17
CA LEU A 143 3.61 -10.01 3.99
C LEU A 143 2.12 -9.96 4.39
N ALA A 144 1.22 -10.19 3.43
CA ALA A 144 -0.21 -10.22 3.71
C ALA A 144 -0.59 -11.31 4.71
N ARG A 145 -0.03 -12.52 4.55
CA ARG A 145 -0.23 -13.63 5.51
C ARG A 145 0.30 -13.30 6.90
N LEU A 146 1.47 -12.66 6.97
CA LEU A 146 2.05 -12.26 8.25
C LEU A 146 1.20 -11.18 8.95
N MET A 147 0.77 -10.14 8.23
CA MET A 147 -0.11 -9.11 8.78
C MET A 147 -1.44 -9.73 9.26
N LYS A 148 -1.96 -10.71 8.52
CA LYS A 148 -3.14 -11.48 8.95
C LYS A 148 -2.88 -12.28 10.22
N ALA A 149 -1.72 -12.90 10.37
CA ALA A 149 -1.32 -13.62 11.59
C ALA A 149 -1.17 -12.69 12.80
N PHE A 150 -0.81 -11.41 12.59
CA PHE A 150 -0.85 -10.38 13.64
C PHE A 150 -2.25 -9.89 13.99
N GLY A 151 -3.30 -10.47 13.40
CA GLY A 151 -4.68 -10.12 13.68
C GLY A 151 -5.20 -8.91 12.92
N CYS A 152 -4.48 -8.42 11.91
CA CYS A 152 -4.96 -7.30 11.11
C CYS A 152 -6.24 -7.67 10.36
N VAL A 153 -7.22 -6.78 10.43
CA VAL A 153 -8.44 -6.82 9.62
C VAL A 153 -8.32 -5.94 8.38
N ASP A 154 -7.56 -4.85 8.47
CA ASP A 154 -7.16 -4.03 7.32
C ASP A 154 -5.62 -3.87 7.34
N ALA A 155 -4.97 -3.96 6.19
CA ALA A 155 -3.53 -3.73 6.06
C ALA A 155 -3.16 -3.20 4.68
N LEU A 156 -2.17 -2.31 4.66
CA LEU A 156 -1.65 -1.65 3.47
C LEU A 156 -0.13 -1.82 3.40
N ASN A 157 0.38 -2.23 2.23
CA ASN A 157 1.80 -2.16 1.95
C ASN A 157 2.22 -0.71 1.73
N LEU A 158 3.29 -0.31 2.39
CA LEU A 158 3.90 1.01 2.24
C LEU A 158 5.09 0.97 1.26
N ASP A 159 5.76 2.10 1.07
CA ASP A 159 7.00 2.13 0.29
C ASP A 159 8.05 1.23 0.95
N GLY A 160 8.64 0.36 0.15
CA GLY A 160 9.55 -0.70 0.57
C GLY A 160 10.96 -0.53 -0.02
N GLY A 161 11.68 -1.63 -0.13
CA GLY A 161 13.03 -1.63 -0.68
C GLY A 161 13.96 -0.69 0.09
N GLY A 162 14.65 0.22 -0.61
CA GLY A 162 15.53 1.19 0.00
C GLY A 162 14.85 2.25 0.88
N SER A 163 13.51 2.34 0.85
CA SER A 163 12.73 3.21 1.73
C SER A 163 12.34 2.56 3.05
N SER A 164 12.47 1.22 3.16
CA SER A 164 12.16 0.51 4.41
C SER A 164 13.03 1.03 5.55
N CYS A 165 12.37 1.60 6.56
CA CYS A 165 13.02 2.14 7.74
C CYS A 165 12.05 2.18 8.91
N MET A 166 12.53 1.87 10.09
CA MET A 166 11.82 2.09 11.35
C MET A 166 12.81 2.47 12.43
N LEU A 167 12.47 3.53 13.15
CA LEU A 167 13.22 3.97 14.33
C LEU A 167 12.35 3.74 15.57
N ILE A 168 12.89 3.08 16.57
CA ILE A 168 12.29 2.97 17.89
C ILE A 168 13.22 3.65 18.88
N ASN A 169 12.74 4.69 19.55
CA ASN A 169 13.54 5.51 20.46
C ASN A 169 14.85 6.03 19.81
N GLY A 170 14.75 6.47 18.56
CA GLY A 170 15.88 6.98 17.77
C GLY A 170 16.85 5.92 17.24
N LYS A 171 16.63 4.64 17.52
CA LYS A 171 17.49 3.55 17.06
C LYS A 171 16.90 2.86 15.83
N LYS A 172 17.74 2.59 14.83
CA LYS A 172 17.37 1.79 13.64
C LYS A 172 17.05 0.35 14.08
N THR A 173 15.96 -0.19 13.54
CA THR A 173 15.53 -1.56 13.83
C THR A 173 15.92 -2.57 12.75
N ILE A 174 16.24 -2.09 11.54
CA ILE A 174 16.66 -2.91 10.40
C ILE A 174 17.88 -2.29 9.72
N LYS A 175 18.63 -3.09 8.98
CA LYS A 175 19.69 -2.62 8.09
C LYS A 175 19.09 -2.10 6.78
N PRO A 176 19.38 -0.87 6.38
CA PRO A 176 18.99 -0.36 5.07
C PRO A 176 19.59 -1.18 3.94
N CYS A 177 18.81 -1.43 2.87
CA CYS A 177 19.25 -2.27 1.75
C CYS A 177 20.02 -1.51 0.65
N ASN A 178 20.34 -0.25 0.85
CA ASN A 178 21.17 0.53 -0.05
C ASN A 178 22.66 0.26 0.18
N LYS A 179 23.48 0.68 -0.79
CA LYS A 179 24.94 0.60 -0.66
C LYS A 179 25.40 1.21 0.67
N GLU A 180 26.36 0.57 1.32
CA GLU A 180 26.95 1.00 2.60
C GLU A 180 25.94 1.08 3.77
N HIS A 181 24.79 0.40 3.66
CA HIS A 181 23.72 0.41 4.66
C HIS A 181 23.23 1.83 5.02
N GLN A 182 23.32 2.76 4.08
CA GLN A 182 22.80 4.11 4.27
C GLN A 182 21.30 4.16 3.97
N GLN A 183 20.54 4.80 4.85
CA GLN A 183 19.15 5.08 4.61
C GLN A 183 19.03 6.16 3.54
N ARG A 184 18.31 5.87 2.45
CA ARG A 184 18.02 6.91 1.45
C ARG A 184 17.02 7.93 2.01
N PRO A 185 17.04 9.18 1.56
CA PRO A 185 16.00 10.15 1.89
C PRO A 185 14.62 9.64 1.48
N VAL A 186 13.62 9.85 2.33
CA VAL A 186 12.21 9.54 2.09
C VAL A 186 11.38 10.81 2.21
N ALA A 187 10.37 10.95 1.34
CA ALA A 187 9.55 12.16 1.29
C ALA A 187 8.55 12.26 2.44
N THR A 188 8.19 11.13 3.05
CA THR A 188 7.12 11.06 4.07
C THR A 188 7.51 10.06 5.14
N VAL A 189 7.22 10.41 6.39
CA VAL A 189 7.44 9.56 7.57
C VAL A 189 6.13 9.45 8.34
N LEU A 190 5.78 8.23 8.76
CA LEU A 190 4.73 7.99 9.72
C LEU A 190 5.34 8.05 11.13
N PHE A 191 4.73 8.82 11.99
CA PHE A 191 5.18 9.02 13.36
C PHE A 191 4.07 8.65 14.34
N ALA A 192 4.37 7.80 15.32
CA ALA A 192 3.49 7.44 16.42
C ALA A 192 4.10 7.87 17.76
N ARG A 193 3.26 8.42 18.65
CA ARG A 193 3.61 8.79 20.03
C ARG A 193 2.79 7.96 20.99
#